data_0e0289948610ea56cc31aaef0010e2a7
#
_entry.id   0e0289948610ea56cc31aaef0010e2a7
#
_cell.length_a   1.000
_cell.length_b   1.000
_cell.length_c   1.000
_cell.angle_alpha   90.00
_cell.angle_beta   90.00
_cell.angle_gamma   90.00
#
_symmetry.space_group_name_H-M   'P 1'
#
loop_
_entity.id
_entity.type
_entity.pdbx_description
1 polymer ?
#
loop_
_entity_poly.entity_id
_entity_poly.type
_entity_poly.pdbx_seq_one_letter_code
_entity_poly.pdbx_strand_id
1 'polypeptide(L)'
;IWAKCLREQKIQKDVVQEFASARPSDFAGWSVVLDSLCKALDLSRPVMMSKHLRELRQFSRTVFYAADFMESVGFDRFEIEIFPEKKKKSG
;
A
#
# COMPACT_ATOMS: atom_id res chain seq x y z
N ILE A 1 3.16 -1.45 -7.62
CA ILE A 1 2.91 -1.42 -6.17
C ILE A 1 2.32 -2.75 -5.73
N TRP A 2 2.84 -3.28 -4.68
CA TRP A 2 2.44 -4.58 -4.12
C TRP A 2 1.76 -4.31 -2.78
N ALA A 3 0.50 -4.70 -2.66
CA ALA A 3 -0.25 -4.56 -1.41
C ALA A 3 -0.53 -5.95 -0.86
N LYS A 4 -0.24 -6.14 0.42
CA LYS A 4 -0.37 -7.45 1.08
C LYS A 4 -1.14 -7.32 2.38
N CYS A 5 -2.03 -8.28 2.63
CA CYS A 5 -2.69 -8.41 3.93
C CYS A 5 -2.07 -9.60 4.64
N LEU A 6 -1.50 -9.38 5.82
CA LEU A 6 -0.81 -10.42 6.56
C LEU A 6 -1.49 -10.70 7.88
N ARG A 7 -1.50 -11.97 8.26
CA ARG A 7 -1.95 -12.38 9.57
C ARG A 7 -0.97 -13.39 10.11
N GLU A 8 -0.43 -13.13 11.29
CA GLU A 8 0.57 -14.01 11.90
C GLU A 8 1.72 -14.26 10.96
N GLN A 9 2.13 -13.19 10.27
CA GLN A 9 3.26 -13.18 9.35
C GLN A 9 3.04 -13.97 8.07
N LYS A 10 1.81 -14.37 7.81
CA LYS A 10 1.48 -15.05 6.56
C LYS A 10 0.62 -14.16 5.69
N ILE A 11 0.91 -14.16 4.40
CA ILE A 11 0.13 -13.38 3.46
C ILE A 11 -1.20 -14.08 3.23
N GLN A 12 -2.28 -13.39 3.57
CA GLN A 12 -3.63 -13.92 3.33
C GLN A 12 -4.11 -13.59 1.94
N LYS A 13 -3.82 -12.39 1.47
CA LYS A 13 -4.12 -12.00 0.10
C LYS A 13 -3.24 -10.84 -0.29
N ASP A 14 -3.03 -10.68 -1.56
CA ASP A 14 -2.19 -9.61 -2.06
C ASP A 14 -2.62 -9.26 -3.48
N VAL A 15 -2.15 -8.10 -3.94
CA VAL A 15 -2.38 -7.64 -5.29
C VAL A 15 -1.19 -6.81 -5.72
N VAL A 16 -0.84 -6.93 -6.99
CA VAL A 16 0.19 -6.08 -7.60
C VAL A 16 -0.50 -5.26 -8.67
N GLN A 17 -0.36 -3.95 -8.61
CA GLN A 17 -0.94 -3.06 -9.61
C GLN A 17 0.14 -2.12 -10.10
N GLU A 18 0.04 -1.79 -11.38
CA GLU A 18 0.93 -0.81 -11.98
C GLU A 18 0.17 0.48 -12.19
N PHE A 19 0.84 1.57 -11.95
CA PHE A 19 0.25 2.89 -12.13
C PHE A 19 1.09 3.65 -13.14
N ALA A 20 0.42 4.24 -14.10
CA ALA A 20 1.11 4.89 -15.20
C ALA A 20 1.89 6.11 -14.78
N SER A 21 1.43 6.81 -13.77
CA SER A 21 2.11 8.01 -13.34
C SER A 21 3.20 7.70 -12.35
N ALA A 22 4.05 8.66 -12.13
CA ALA A 22 5.05 8.56 -11.11
C ALA A 22 4.39 8.41 -9.76
N ARG A 23 5.15 7.93 -8.79
CA ARG A 23 4.60 7.73 -7.45
C ARG A 23 4.06 9.05 -6.90
N PRO A 24 2.92 9.00 -6.24
CA PRO A 24 2.36 10.21 -5.65
C PRO A 24 3.25 10.78 -4.57
N SER A 25 3.16 12.07 -4.35
CA SER A 25 3.94 12.74 -3.32
C SER A 25 3.10 13.31 -2.21
N ASP A 26 1.79 13.22 -2.28
CA ASP A 26 0.91 13.79 -1.27
C ASP A 26 -0.23 12.84 -0.94
N PHE A 27 -1.02 13.23 0.05
CA PHE A 27 -2.14 12.42 0.50
C PHE A 27 -3.19 12.21 -0.58
N ALA A 28 -3.45 13.25 -1.36
CA ALA A 28 -4.49 13.15 -2.38
C ALA A 28 -4.15 12.10 -3.42
N GLY A 29 -2.91 12.10 -3.87
CA GLY A 29 -2.45 11.11 -4.85
C GLY A 29 -2.46 9.70 -4.28
N TRP A 30 -1.99 9.53 -3.05
CA TRP A 30 -1.97 8.22 -2.43
C TRP A 30 -3.37 7.72 -2.10
N SER A 31 -4.30 8.63 -1.86
CA SER A 31 -5.69 8.27 -1.63
C SER A 31 -6.26 7.52 -2.82
N VAL A 32 -5.96 7.99 -4.02
CA VAL A 32 -6.41 7.33 -5.25
C VAL A 32 -5.80 5.94 -5.37
N VAL A 33 -4.51 5.82 -5.09
CA VAL A 33 -3.81 4.54 -5.17
C VAL A 33 -4.36 3.57 -4.14
N LEU A 34 -4.54 4.02 -2.90
CA LEU A 34 -5.09 3.18 -1.85
C LEU A 34 -6.48 2.71 -2.18
N ASP A 35 -7.30 3.60 -2.73
CA ASP A 35 -8.65 3.24 -3.11
C ASP A 35 -8.65 2.11 -4.13
N SER A 36 -7.78 2.20 -5.12
CA SER A 36 -7.67 1.18 -6.15
C SER A 36 -7.19 -0.16 -5.57
N LEU A 37 -6.17 -0.13 -4.73
CA LEU A 37 -5.63 -1.34 -4.13
C LEU A 37 -6.64 -2.00 -3.19
N CYS A 38 -7.32 -1.19 -2.39
CA CYS A 38 -8.29 -1.72 -1.44
C CYS A 38 -9.51 -2.28 -2.13
N LYS A 39 -9.93 -1.67 -3.23
CA LYS A 39 -11.02 -2.23 -4.00
C LYS A 39 -10.65 -3.59 -4.57
N ALA A 40 -9.44 -3.73 -5.05
CA ALA A 40 -8.99 -5.01 -5.60
C ALA A 40 -8.94 -6.09 -4.53
N LEU A 41 -8.70 -5.72 -3.28
CA LEU A 41 -8.64 -6.66 -2.17
C LEU A 41 -9.94 -6.72 -1.37
N ASP A 42 -10.94 -5.97 -1.81
CA ASP A 42 -12.26 -5.94 -1.15
C ASP A 42 -12.14 -5.46 0.30
N LEU A 43 -11.44 -4.34 0.47
CA LEU A 43 -11.21 -3.73 1.78
C LEU A 43 -11.65 -2.28 1.79
N SER A 44 -12.00 -1.78 2.98
CA SER A 44 -12.13 -0.33 3.13
C SER A 44 -10.74 0.27 3.28
N ARG A 45 -10.61 1.55 2.98
CA ARG A 45 -9.32 2.21 3.06
C ARG A 45 -8.92 2.45 4.50
N PRO A 46 -7.64 2.27 4.84
CA PRO A 46 -7.15 2.65 6.16
C PRO A 46 -6.95 4.16 6.22
N VAL A 47 -6.76 4.66 7.43
CA VAL A 47 -6.46 6.07 7.64
C VAL A 47 -4.97 6.27 7.39
N MET A 48 -4.64 7.13 6.43
CA MET A 48 -3.26 7.42 6.12
C MET A 48 -2.79 8.63 6.90
N MET A 49 -1.70 8.47 7.61
CA MET A 49 -1.14 9.54 8.43
C MET A 49 0.18 10.02 7.85
N SER A 50 0.71 11.10 8.42
CA SER A 50 1.98 11.66 7.95
C SER A 50 3.11 10.64 7.97
N LYS A 51 3.11 9.76 8.97
CA LYS A 51 4.17 8.76 9.06
C LYS A 51 4.14 7.81 7.87
N HIS A 52 2.95 7.47 7.39
CA HIS A 52 2.83 6.58 6.25
C HIS A 52 3.38 7.23 4.98
N LEU A 53 3.04 8.50 4.79
CA LEU A 53 3.53 9.23 3.64
C LEU A 53 5.04 9.36 3.68
N ARG A 54 5.59 9.66 4.86
CA ARG A 54 7.03 9.76 5.02
C ARG A 54 7.73 8.45 4.74
N GLU A 55 7.16 7.34 5.24
CA GLU A 55 7.76 6.03 5.02
C GLU A 55 7.75 5.64 3.55
N LEU A 56 6.67 5.95 2.85
CA LEU A 56 6.61 5.68 1.42
C LEU A 56 7.65 6.48 0.66
N ARG A 57 7.90 7.71 1.09
CA ARG A 57 8.88 8.55 0.43
C ARG A 57 10.30 8.12 0.73
N GLN A 58 10.58 7.67 1.95
CA GLN A 58 11.92 7.31 2.36
C GLN A 58 12.27 5.87 2.09
N PHE A 59 11.33 4.96 2.30
CA PHE A 59 11.62 3.53 2.24
C PHE A 59 10.88 2.82 1.14
N SER A 60 10.04 3.49 0.40
CA SER A 60 9.22 2.92 -0.66
C SER A 60 8.25 1.85 -0.14
N ARG A 61 7.94 1.91 1.14
CA ARG A 61 6.99 0.98 1.75
C ARG A 61 6.44 1.58 3.04
N THR A 62 5.26 1.13 3.40
CA THR A 62 4.68 1.47 4.69
C THR A 62 3.75 0.35 5.12
N VAL A 63 3.38 0.38 6.39
CA VAL A 63 2.53 -0.64 6.98
C VAL A 63 1.38 0.05 7.70
N PHE A 64 0.16 -0.43 7.43
CA PHE A 64 -1.01 -0.03 8.19
C PHE A 64 -1.38 -1.20 9.08
N TYR A 65 -1.66 -0.92 10.33
CA TYR A 65 -2.04 -1.97 11.28
C TYR A 65 -3.56 -2.04 11.36
N ALA A 66 -4.06 -3.09 11.97
CA ALA A 66 -5.51 -3.27 12.06
C ALA A 66 -6.19 -2.05 12.69
N ALA A 67 -5.53 -1.41 13.65
CA ALA A 67 -6.10 -0.24 14.31
C ALA A 67 -6.20 0.98 13.41
N ASP A 68 -5.52 0.98 12.27
CA ASP A 68 -5.58 2.10 11.33
C ASP A 68 -6.80 2.03 10.43
N PHE A 69 -7.57 0.95 10.51
CA PHE A 69 -8.78 0.79 9.72
C PHE A 69 -9.98 1.15 10.58
N MET A 70 -10.96 1.79 9.96
CA MET A 70 -12.17 2.19 10.68
C MET A 70 -13.08 1.01 10.95
N GLU A 71 -12.92 -0.06 10.20
CA GLU A 71 -13.72 -1.26 10.35
C GLU A 71 -12.86 -2.40 10.86
N SER A 72 -13.49 -3.40 11.45
CA SER A 72 -12.78 -4.60 11.83
C SER A 72 -12.25 -5.30 10.59
N VAL A 73 -10.99 -5.73 10.66
CA VAL A 73 -10.36 -6.44 9.56
C VAL A 73 -9.85 -7.77 10.09
N GLY A 74 -9.73 -8.74 9.19
CA GLY A 74 -9.29 -10.08 9.56
C GLY A 74 -7.80 -10.32 9.47
N PHE A 75 -7.01 -9.25 9.42
CA PHE A 75 -5.55 -9.36 9.30
C PHE A 75 -4.90 -8.42 10.30
N ASP A 76 -3.61 -8.63 10.52
CA ASP A 76 -2.84 -7.82 11.47
C ASP A 76 -2.25 -6.60 10.82
N ARG A 77 -1.78 -6.73 9.58
CA ARG A 77 -1.06 -5.68 8.88
C ARG A 77 -1.46 -5.65 7.42
N PHE A 78 -1.41 -4.47 6.87
CA PHE A 78 -1.62 -4.24 5.44
C PHE A 78 -0.38 -3.49 4.96
N GLU A 79 0.46 -4.15 4.20
CA GLU A 79 1.74 -3.58 3.75
C GLU A 79 1.63 -3.15 2.31
N ILE A 80 2.20 -1.99 2.02
CA ILE A 80 2.30 -1.48 0.67
C ILE A 80 3.77 -1.28 0.35
N GLU A 81 4.18 -1.83 -0.77
CA GLU A 81 5.57 -1.73 -1.20
C GLU A 81 5.61 -1.26 -2.65
N ILE A 82 6.47 -0.27 -2.92
CA ILE A 82 6.65 0.25 -4.25
C ILE A 82 7.88 -0.43 -4.83
N PHE A 83 7.70 -1.16 -5.93
CA PHE A 83 8.85 -1.77 -6.58
C PHE A 83 9.69 -0.68 -7.24
N PRO A 84 11.00 -0.81 -7.20
CA PRO A 84 11.84 0.14 -7.91
C PRO A 84 11.55 0.04 -9.39
N GLU A 85 11.64 1.17 -10.06
CA GLU A 85 11.42 1.18 -11.48
C GLU A 85 12.51 0.38 -12.14
N LYS A 86 12.13 -0.52 -13.04
CA LYS A 86 13.09 -1.29 -13.72
C LYS A 86 13.76 -0.49 -14.74
N LYS A 87 14.91 -0.28 -14.57
CA LYS A 87 15.54 0.43 -15.59
C LYS A 87 15.73 -0.42 -16.69
N LYS A 88 15.46 -0.41 -17.39
CA LYS A 88 15.57 -1.31 -18.28
C LYS A 88 16.82 -1.58 -18.56
N LYS A 89 17.21 -1.78 -18.30
CA LYS A 89 18.14 -1.99 -18.42
C LYS A 89 18.57 -2.16 -19.20
N SER A 90 18.61 -2.04 -19.53
CA SER A 90 18.96 -2.11 -20.16
C SER A 90 19.56 -2.45 -20.39
N GLY A 91 19.51 -2.72 -20.42
CA GLY A 91 19.99 -3.05 -20.59
C GLY A 91 20.19 -3.19 -20.45
#